data_36275608bb8f779df0840bacb153c02b
#
_entry.id   36275608bb8f779df0840bacb153c02b
#
_cell.length_a   1.000
_cell.length_b   1.000
_cell.length_c   1.000
_cell.angle_alpha   90.00
_cell.angle_beta   90.00
_cell.angle_gamma   90.00
#
_symmetry.space_group_name_H-M   'P 1'
#
loop_
_entity.id
_entity.type
_entity.pdbx_description
1 polymer ?
#
loop_
_entity_poly.entity_id
_entity_poly.type
_entity_poly.pdbx_seq_one_letter_code
_entity_poly.pdbx_strand_id
1 'polypeptide(L)'
;PSLLKKANYKTAIIGKWHLGLGDENLDWNQSISPGPNDIGFDYSFILASTNDRVPSVYLENNKVLNLDKKDPLRVSYTENFIGEPTGKENPQLLKLFPSHGHDMSIHNGISRIGFMKGGKSALYIDENMSDTILVKTKKFIESNKDNPFFLFYSLHQPHVPRVPNPRFVGSSGMGPRGDAILE
;
A
#
# COMPACT_ATOMS: atom_id res chain seq x y z
N PRO A 1 -2.71 6.83 19.71
CA PRO A 1 -2.54 8.23 19.23
C PRO A 1 -3.36 9.21 20.05
N SER A 2 -4.63 8.91 20.36
CA SER A 2 -5.54 9.85 21.07
C SER A 2 -5.00 10.35 22.40
N LEU A 3 -4.28 9.51 23.17
CA LEU A 3 -3.64 9.93 24.40
C LEU A 3 -2.49 10.92 24.16
N LEU A 4 -1.68 10.67 23.14
CA LEU A 4 -0.57 11.55 22.77
C LEU A 4 -1.06 12.91 22.28
N LYS A 5 -2.19 12.96 21.58
CA LYS A 5 -2.82 14.23 21.18
C LYS A 5 -3.20 15.09 22.39
N LYS A 6 -3.68 14.49 23.50
CA LYS A 6 -3.93 15.22 24.76
C LYS A 6 -2.66 15.84 25.35
N ALA A 7 -1.50 15.30 25.02
CA ALA A 7 -0.19 15.85 25.39
C ALA A 7 0.41 16.74 24.28
N ASN A 8 -0.41 17.24 23.36
CA ASN A 8 -0.02 18.12 22.25
C ASN A 8 0.96 17.51 21.23
N TYR A 9 1.03 16.17 21.14
CA TYR A 9 1.81 15.53 20.08
C TYR A 9 1.05 15.58 18.75
N LYS A 10 1.75 15.86 17.67
CA LYS A 10 1.30 15.56 16.30
C LYS A 10 1.51 14.08 16.02
N THR A 11 0.51 13.40 15.49
CA THR A 11 0.55 11.94 15.35
C THR A 11 0.38 11.49 13.91
N ALA A 12 1.22 10.56 13.45
CA ALA A 12 1.11 9.98 12.12
C ALA A 12 1.35 8.48 12.10
N ILE A 13 0.71 7.81 11.15
CA ILE A 13 1.03 6.46 10.70
C ILE A 13 1.41 6.52 9.21
N ILE A 14 2.58 6.00 8.86
CA ILE A 14 3.05 5.94 7.48
C ILE A 14 3.61 4.54 7.18
N GLY A 15 3.07 3.90 6.13
CA GLY A 15 3.47 2.58 5.68
C GLY A 15 2.40 1.51 5.83
N LYS A 16 2.74 0.31 6.28
CA LYS A 16 1.82 -0.81 6.42
C LYS A 16 0.90 -0.65 7.64
N TRP A 17 -0.43 -0.72 7.44
CA TRP A 17 -1.40 -0.62 8.53
C TRP A 17 -1.71 -1.97 9.17
N HIS A 18 -2.34 -2.88 8.56
CA HIS A 18 -2.65 -4.26 9.02
C HIS A 18 -3.69 -4.39 10.16
N LEU A 19 -4.38 -3.35 10.55
CA LEU A 19 -5.36 -3.38 11.66
C LEU A 19 -6.82 -3.26 11.20
N GLY A 20 -7.07 -3.51 9.91
CA GLY A 20 -8.40 -3.40 9.32
C GLY A 20 -8.75 -1.99 8.86
N LEU A 21 -9.69 -1.93 7.94
CA LEU A 21 -10.21 -0.70 7.32
C LEU A 21 -11.69 -0.88 7.03
N GLY A 22 -12.48 0.14 7.34
CA GLY A 22 -13.90 0.14 7.02
C GLY A 22 -14.68 -0.97 7.72
N ASP A 23 -15.80 -1.29 7.12
CA ASP A 23 -16.72 -2.37 7.52
C ASP A 23 -16.91 -3.38 6.38
N GLU A 24 -17.90 -4.27 6.51
CA GLU A 24 -18.20 -5.33 5.52
C GLU A 24 -18.60 -4.77 4.14
N ASN A 25 -19.07 -3.53 4.06
CA ASN A 25 -19.54 -2.86 2.84
C ASN A 25 -18.57 -1.78 2.35
N LEU A 26 -17.28 -2.03 2.45
CA LEU A 26 -16.22 -1.08 2.11
C LEU A 26 -16.29 -0.60 0.65
N ASP A 27 -16.59 0.69 0.46
CA ASP A 27 -16.50 1.38 -0.83
C ASP A 27 -15.17 2.16 -0.95
N TRP A 28 -14.25 1.63 -1.73
CA TRP A 28 -12.94 2.24 -1.98
C TRP A 28 -12.99 3.60 -2.70
N ASN A 29 -14.15 3.97 -3.24
CA ASN A 29 -14.36 5.25 -3.94
C ASN A 29 -14.81 6.38 -3.02
N GLN A 30 -15.06 6.06 -1.75
CA GLN A 30 -15.48 6.99 -0.71
C GLN A 30 -14.40 7.18 0.35
N SER A 31 -14.70 7.97 1.36
CA SER A 31 -13.88 8.04 2.57
C SER A 31 -14.07 6.76 3.40
N ILE A 32 -12.98 6.13 3.76
CA ILE A 32 -12.96 4.84 4.46
C ILE A 32 -12.93 5.10 5.97
N SER A 33 -13.94 4.59 6.67
CA SER A 33 -14.07 4.67 8.15
C SER A 33 -14.72 3.38 8.66
N PRO A 34 -14.23 2.81 9.77
CA PRO A 34 -13.06 3.25 10.55
C PRO A 34 -11.72 3.03 9.83
N GLY A 35 -10.77 3.89 10.14
CA GLY A 35 -9.38 3.85 9.67
C GLY A 35 -8.42 4.49 10.68
N PRO A 36 -7.15 4.69 10.33
CA PRO A 36 -6.16 5.23 11.26
C PRO A 36 -6.53 6.59 11.85
N ASN A 37 -7.15 7.46 11.06
CA ASN A 37 -7.54 8.80 11.54
C ASN A 37 -8.67 8.72 12.57
N ASP A 38 -9.56 7.74 12.45
CA ASP A 38 -10.68 7.54 13.37
C ASP A 38 -10.22 7.08 14.76
N ILE A 39 -9.13 6.35 14.85
CA ILE A 39 -8.51 5.97 16.13
C ILE A 39 -7.56 7.01 16.70
N GLY A 40 -7.43 8.14 16.02
CA GLY A 40 -6.81 9.35 16.55
C GLY A 40 -5.49 9.78 15.93
N PHE A 41 -5.01 9.20 14.82
CA PHE A 41 -3.90 9.77 14.08
C PHE A 41 -4.32 11.06 13.37
N ASP A 42 -3.47 12.10 13.43
CA ASP A 42 -3.71 13.35 12.72
C ASP A 42 -3.46 13.21 11.21
N TYR A 43 -2.49 12.35 10.86
CA TYR A 43 -2.13 12.07 9.47
C TYR A 43 -1.95 10.55 9.27
N SER A 44 -2.43 10.05 8.16
CA SER A 44 -2.16 8.69 7.72
C SER A 44 -1.77 8.63 6.24
N PHE A 45 -0.74 7.85 5.93
CA PHE A 45 -0.40 7.46 4.58
C PHE A 45 -0.03 5.97 4.58
N ILE A 46 -0.95 5.14 4.12
CA ILE A 46 -0.85 3.71 4.31
C ILE A 46 -1.08 2.92 3.02
N LEU A 47 -0.57 1.69 2.99
CA LEU A 47 -1.04 0.69 2.05
C LEU A 47 -2.49 0.32 2.41
N ALA A 48 -3.36 0.26 1.41
CA ALA A 48 -4.76 -0.13 1.60
C ALA A 48 -4.89 -1.58 2.11
N SER A 49 -3.94 -2.44 1.69
CA SER A 49 -3.77 -3.81 2.18
C SER A 49 -2.27 -4.12 2.25
N THR A 50 -1.90 -5.40 2.46
CA THR A 50 -0.50 -5.81 2.25
C THR A 50 -0.15 -5.77 0.77
N ASN A 51 1.13 -5.55 0.44
CA ASN A 51 1.59 -5.40 -0.95
C ASN A 51 1.40 -6.64 -1.84
N ASP A 52 1.01 -7.77 -1.28
CA ASP A 52 0.63 -9.00 -2.00
C ASP A 52 -0.87 -9.10 -2.32
N ARG A 53 -1.69 -8.12 -1.90
CA ARG A 53 -3.16 -8.15 -2.01
C ARG A 53 -3.70 -6.93 -2.74
N VAL A 54 -4.90 -7.09 -3.27
CA VAL A 54 -5.67 -5.94 -3.76
C VAL A 54 -6.41 -5.23 -2.59
N PRO A 55 -6.68 -3.92 -2.70
CA PRO A 55 -6.32 -3.05 -3.81
C PRO A 55 -4.87 -2.58 -3.73
N SER A 56 -4.22 -2.47 -4.89
CA SER A 56 -2.82 -2.04 -5.02
C SER A 56 -2.72 -0.50 -5.05
N VAL A 57 -3.20 0.15 -3.99
CA VAL A 57 -3.28 1.61 -3.87
C VAL A 57 -2.82 2.10 -2.51
N TYR A 58 -2.48 3.38 -2.42
CA TYR A 58 -2.28 4.05 -1.13
C TYR A 58 -3.56 4.73 -0.66
N LEU A 59 -3.72 4.78 0.66
CA LEU A 59 -4.69 5.66 1.31
C LEU A 59 -3.96 6.82 1.96
N GLU A 60 -4.43 8.04 1.72
CA GLU A 60 -4.00 9.23 2.44
C GLU A 60 -5.21 9.85 3.15
N ASN A 61 -5.14 9.92 4.48
CA ASN A 61 -6.24 10.41 5.32
C ASN A 61 -7.60 9.78 4.96
N ASN A 62 -7.66 8.46 5.01
CA ASN A 62 -8.87 7.65 4.77
C ASN A 62 -9.41 7.67 3.33
N LYS A 63 -8.66 8.17 2.33
CA LYS A 63 -9.09 8.18 0.93
C LYS A 63 -8.03 7.56 0.04
N VAL A 64 -8.49 6.87 -1.01
CA VAL A 64 -7.58 6.37 -2.05
C VAL A 64 -6.93 7.55 -2.76
N LEU A 65 -5.60 7.56 -2.74
CA LEU A 65 -4.80 8.63 -3.35
C LEU A 65 -4.90 8.56 -4.89
N ASN A 66 -5.06 9.71 -5.53
CA ASN A 66 -5.10 9.86 -6.99
C ASN A 66 -6.21 9.07 -7.71
N LEU A 67 -7.26 8.69 -7.04
CA LEU A 67 -8.37 7.97 -7.67
C LEU A 67 -9.15 8.88 -8.62
N ASP A 68 -9.26 8.47 -9.87
CA ASP A 68 -10.12 9.15 -10.85
C ASP A 68 -11.57 8.66 -10.68
N LYS A 69 -12.49 9.59 -10.44
CA LYS A 69 -13.94 9.31 -10.35
C LYS A 69 -14.53 8.68 -11.62
N LYS A 70 -13.88 8.87 -12.78
CA LYS A 70 -14.31 8.29 -14.07
C LYS A 70 -13.85 6.84 -14.24
N ASP A 71 -12.89 6.38 -13.41
CA ASP A 71 -12.39 5.01 -13.38
C ASP A 71 -12.47 4.44 -11.96
N PRO A 72 -13.70 4.15 -11.47
CA PRO A 72 -13.93 3.74 -10.10
C PRO A 72 -13.29 2.40 -9.78
N LEU A 73 -12.75 2.30 -8.58
CA LEU A 73 -12.09 1.11 -8.05
C LEU A 73 -13.11 0.08 -7.59
N ARG A 74 -12.96 -1.15 -8.05
CA ARG A 74 -13.76 -2.32 -7.64
C ARG A 74 -12.82 -3.43 -7.17
N VAL A 75 -13.15 -4.06 -6.05
CA VAL A 75 -12.36 -5.14 -5.45
C VAL A 75 -13.28 -6.33 -5.13
N SER A 76 -12.79 -7.55 -5.38
CA SER A 76 -13.45 -8.79 -5.02
C SER A 76 -12.39 -9.79 -4.53
N TYR A 77 -12.74 -10.59 -3.53
CA TYR A 77 -11.89 -11.69 -3.07
C TYR A 77 -12.46 -13.07 -3.44
N THR A 78 -13.59 -13.10 -4.15
CA THR A 78 -14.31 -14.33 -4.52
C THR A 78 -14.26 -14.61 -6.00
N GLU A 79 -14.44 -13.60 -6.87
CA GLU A 79 -14.55 -13.80 -8.31
C GLU A 79 -13.87 -12.67 -9.10
N ASN A 80 -13.36 -13.03 -10.28
CA ASN A 80 -12.71 -12.09 -11.18
C ASN A 80 -13.71 -11.20 -11.92
N PHE A 81 -13.28 -10.02 -12.31
CA PHE A 81 -14.03 -9.14 -13.20
C PHE A 81 -13.83 -9.56 -14.66
N ILE A 82 -14.92 -9.56 -15.42
CA ILE A 82 -14.88 -9.93 -16.84
C ILE A 82 -13.86 -9.10 -17.60
N GLY A 83 -12.96 -9.79 -18.30
CA GLY A 83 -11.91 -9.20 -19.14
C GLY A 83 -10.62 -8.78 -18.40
N GLU A 84 -10.56 -8.94 -17.06
CA GLU A 84 -9.34 -8.67 -16.33
C GLU A 84 -8.41 -9.89 -16.29
N PRO A 85 -7.11 -9.75 -16.64
CA PRO A 85 -6.18 -10.87 -16.65
C PRO A 85 -5.80 -11.31 -15.23
N THR A 86 -5.52 -12.60 -15.07
CA THR A 86 -4.98 -13.18 -13.84
C THR A 86 -3.57 -13.70 -14.04
N GLY A 87 -2.76 -13.73 -12.99
CA GLY A 87 -1.43 -14.35 -13.02
C GLY A 87 -1.45 -15.82 -13.34
N LYS A 88 -2.53 -16.51 -12.94
CA LYS A 88 -2.75 -17.93 -13.22
C LYS A 88 -2.93 -18.21 -14.72
N GLU A 89 -3.74 -17.39 -15.38
CA GLU A 89 -4.10 -17.60 -16.80
C GLU A 89 -3.13 -16.90 -17.75
N ASN A 90 -2.42 -15.88 -17.27
CA ASN A 90 -1.55 -15.02 -18.07
C ASN A 90 -0.13 -14.89 -17.45
N PRO A 91 0.60 -15.99 -17.17
CA PRO A 91 1.90 -15.94 -16.53
C PRO A 91 2.96 -15.16 -17.35
N GLN A 92 2.77 -15.05 -18.65
CA GLN A 92 3.63 -14.26 -19.55
C GLN A 92 3.58 -12.75 -19.30
N LEU A 93 2.59 -12.25 -18.55
CA LEU A 93 2.48 -10.84 -18.16
C LEU A 93 3.22 -10.50 -16.86
N LEU A 94 3.80 -11.51 -16.19
CA LEU A 94 4.42 -11.36 -14.88
C LEU A 94 5.90 -11.04 -14.99
N LYS A 95 6.37 -10.09 -14.20
CA LYS A 95 7.80 -9.79 -13.96
C LYS A 95 8.44 -10.75 -12.96
N LEU A 96 7.63 -11.30 -12.05
CA LEU A 96 8.05 -12.19 -10.98
C LEU A 96 7.16 -13.42 -10.92
N PHE A 97 7.74 -14.57 -10.61
CA PHE A 97 6.98 -15.76 -10.25
C PHE A 97 6.15 -15.48 -9.00
N PRO A 98 4.84 -15.77 -9.01
CA PRO A 98 3.99 -15.55 -7.85
C PRO A 98 4.36 -16.53 -6.72
N SER A 99 4.18 -16.08 -5.49
CA SER A 99 4.11 -16.98 -4.34
C SER A 99 2.84 -17.81 -4.44
N HIS A 100 2.80 -18.97 -3.79
CA HIS A 100 1.63 -19.85 -3.82
C HIS A 100 0.33 -19.10 -3.44
N GLY A 101 -0.69 -19.18 -4.31
CA GLY A 101 -1.99 -18.52 -4.13
C GLY A 101 -2.00 -17.01 -4.40
N HIS A 102 -0.91 -16.41 -4.87
CA HIS A 102 -0.82 -15.00 -5.22
C HIS A 102 -0.88 -14.82 -6.75
N ASP A 103 -1.83 -15.45 -7.40
CA ASP A 103 -1.88 -15.60 -8.85
C ASP A 103 -3.15 -15.00 -9.49
N MET A 104 -3.82 -14.07 -8.78
CA MET A 104 -5.05 -13.41 -9.24
C MET A 104 -4.73 -12.12 -10.01
N SER A 105 -5.34 -10.97 -9.71
CA SER A 105 -5.14 -9.73 -10.48
C SER A 105 -3.68 -9.33 -10.66
N ILE A 106 -3.35 -8.81 -11.85
CA ILE A 106 -2.00 -8.38 -12.21
C ILE A 106 -1.94 -6.85 -12.20
N HIS A 107 -1.06 -6.27 -11.36
CA HIS A 107 -0.75 -4.84 -11.36
C HIS A 107 0.76 -4.66 -11.40
N ASN A 108 1.24 -3.76 -12.27
CA ASN A 108 2.67 -3.52 -12.46
C ASN A 108 3.47 -4.80 -12.81
N GLY A 109 2.84 -5.78 -13.48
CA GLY A 109 3.47 -7.08 -13.77
C GLY A 109 3.62 -8.00 -12.56
N ILE A 110 2.94 -7.71 -11.46
CA ILE A 110 2.91 -8.50 -10.23
C ILE A 110 1.49 -9.00 -9.98
N SER A 111 1.34 -10.31 -9.79
CA SER A 111 0.04 -10.87 -9.41
C SER A 111 -0.20 -10.77 -7.89
N ARG A 112 -1.46 -10.64 -7.53
CA ARG A 112 -1.92 -10.37 -6.15
C ARG A 112 -2.92 -11.43 -5.69
N ILE A 113 -3.21 -11.44 -4.40
CA ILE A 113 -4.38 -12.12 -3.84
C ILE A 113 -5.59 -11.19 -4.03
N GLY A 114 -6.66 -11.72 -4.62
CA GLY A 114 -7.90 -11.00 -4.91
C GLY A 114 -7.93 -10.37 -6.30
N PHE A 115 -9.10 -9.86 -6.65
CA PHE A 115 -9.41 -9.33 -7.96
C PHE A 115 -9.72 -7.84 -7.87
N MET A 116 -9.23 -7.08 -8.84
CA MET A 116 -9.41 -5.63 -8.89
C MET A 116 -9.65 -5.16 -10.32
N LYS A 117 -10.56 -4.18 -10.47
CA LYS A 117 -10.82 -3.49 -11.73
C LYS A 117 -10.94 -2.00 -11.50
N GLY A 118 -10.50 -1.21 -12.47
CA GLY A 118 -10.49 0.26 -12.36
C GLY A 118 -9.39 0.80 -11.45
N GLY A 119 -9.49 2.10 -11.12
CA GLY A 119 -8.52 2.77 -10.26
C GLY A 119 -7.12 2.89 -10.84
N LYS A 120 -6.96 2.87 -12.17
CA LYS A 120 -5.65 2.82 -12.85
C LYS A 120 -4.72 3.95 -12.46
N SER A 121 -5.26 5.15 -12.25
CA SER A 121 -4.49 6.33 -11.84
C SER A 121 -3.99 6.27 -10.39
N ALA A 122 -4.58 5.41 -9.57
CA ALA A 122 -4.25 5.24 -8.15
C ALA A 122 -3.27 4.10 -7.89
N LEU A 123 -3.02 3.23 -8.88
CA LEU A 123 -2.11 2.09 -8.72
C LEU A 123 -0.71 2.56 -8.34
N TYR A 124 -0.13 1.94 -7.32
CA TYR A 124 1.27 2.15 -7.01
C TYR A 124 2.19 1.33 -7.93
N ILE A 125 3.43 1.78 -8.03
CA ILE A 125 4.53 1.06 -8.67
C ILE A 125 5.36 0.44 -7.55
N ASP A 126 5.49 -0.89 -7.55
CA ASP A 126 6.15 -1.63 -6.47
C ASP A 126 7.58 -1.18 -6.23
N GLU A 127 8.35 -0.97 -7.29
CA GLU A 127 9.74 -0.53 -7.24
C GLU A 127 9.94 0.84 -6.59
N ASN A 128 8.87 1.65 -6.50
CA ASN A 128 8.92 3.01 -5.94
C ASN A 128 8.28 3.09 -4.54
N MET A 129 7.86 1.97 -3.98
CA MET A 129 7.05 1.97 -2.74
C MET A 129 7.83 2.53 -1.55
N SER A 130 9.05 2.07 -1.34
CA SER A 130 9.91 2.57 -0.24
C SER A 130 10.20 4.06 -0.38
N ASP A 131 10.52 4.54 -1.58
CA ASP A 131 10.76 5.95 -1.84
C ASP A 131 9.51 6.81 -1.59
N THR A 132 8.35 6.33 -2.04
CA THR A 132 7.08 7.03 -1.81
C THR A 132 6.78 7.18 -0.32
N ILE A 133 6.93 6.09 0.44
CA ILE A 133 6.75 6.08 1.89
C ILE A 133 7.77 7.02 2.56
N LEU A 134 9.04 6.97 2.14
CA LEU A 134 10.10 7.84 2.67
C LEU A 134 9.82 9.33 2.41
N VAL A 135 9.37 9.69 1.22
CA VAL A 135 9.01 11.08 0.88
C VAL A 135 7.90 11.61 1.80
N LYS A 136 6.85 10.81 2.04
CA LYS A 136 5.76 11.17 2.94
C LYS A 136 6.24 11.28 4.40
N THR A 137 7.13 10.40 4.82
CA THR A 137 7.75 10.41 6.14
C THR A 137 8.59 11.68 6.36
N LYS A 138 9.49 11.99 5.43
CA LYS A 138 10.32 13.21 5.49
C LYS A 138 9.47 14.47 5.54
N LYS A 139 8.42 14.54 4.71
CA LYS A 139 7.49 15.66 4.70
C LYS A 139 6.78 15.84 6.06
N PHE A 140 6.32 14.74 6.67
CA PHE A 140 5.70 14.81 7.99
C PHE A 140 6.67 15.31 9.07
N ILE A 141 7.89 14.77 9.12
CA ILE A 141 8.93 15.18 10.07
C ILE A 141 9.27 16.67 9.89
N GLU A 142 9.53 17.10 8.65
CA GLU A 142 9.89 18.49 8.34
C GLU A 142 8.78 19.48 8.75
N SER A 143 7.52 19.11 8.49
CA SER A 143 6.37 19.95 8.84
C SER A 143 6.09 20.02 10.35
N ASN A 144 6.67 19.13 11.15
CA ASN A 144 6.40 19.04 12.59
C ASN A 144 7.67 19.10 13.45
N LYS A 145 8.84 19.41 12.88
CA LYS A 145 10.14 19.39 13.59
C LYS A 145 10.20 20.29 14.83
N ASP A 146 9.39 21.35 14.87
CA ASP A 146 9.36 22.31 15.97
C ASP A 146 8.29 21.96 17.04
N ASN A 147 7.62 20.82 16.90
CA ASN A 147 6.60 20.33 17.81
C ASN A 147 6.92 18.90 18.27
N PRO A 148 6.47 18.49 19.44
CA PRO A 148 6.51 17.06 19.78
C PRO A 148 5.65 16.28 18.80
N PHE A 149 6.18 15.21 18.22
CA PHE A 149 5.42 14.33 17.33
C PHE A 149 5.65 12.86 17.66
N PHE A 150 4.68 12.05 17.27
CA PHE A 150 4.73 10.60 17.26
C PHE A 150 4.50 10.10 15.85
N LEU A 151 5.49 9.45 15.28
CA LEU A 151 5.42 8.83 13.97
C LEU A 151 5.51 7.30 14.12
N PHE A 152 4.44 6.60 13.75
CA PHE A 152 4.49 5.17 13.55
C PHE A 152 4.91 4.89 12.11
N TYR A 153 6.22 4.66 11.90
CA TYR A 153 6.80 4.33 10.61
C TYR A 153 6.82 2.81 10.45
N SER A 154 5.84 2.27 9.70
CA SER A 154 5.64 0.83 9.54
C SER A 154 6.09 0.38 8.16
N LEU A 155 7.27 -0.23 8.09
CA LEU A 155 7.85 -0.72 6.84
C LEU A 155 7.03 -1.89 6.27
N HIS A 156 6.92 -1.95 4.93
CA HIS A 156 6.29 -3.07 4.24
C HIS A 156 7.29 -4.20 3.96
N GLN A 157 8.57 -3.88 3.86
CA GLN A 157 9.63 -4.86 3.66
C GLN A 157 9.88 -5.72 4.92
N PRO A 158 10.31 -6.96 4.78
CA PRO A 158 10.58 -7.75 3.55
C PRO A 158 9.39 -8.65 3.13
N HIS A 159 8.16 -8.17 3.24
CA HIS A 159 6.97 -8.92 2.82
C HIS A 159 6.97 -9.19 1.30
N VAL A 160 6.38 -10.29 0.88
CA VAL A 160 6.20 -10.59 -0.55
C VAL A 160 5.12 -9.66 -1.16
N PRO A 161 5.18 -9.37 -2.48
CA PRO A 161 6.28 -9.57 -3.41
C PRO A 161 7.47 -8.67 -3.06
N ARG A 162 8.67 -9.20 -3.26
CA ARG A 162 9.92 -8.44 -3.03
C ARG A 162 10.39 -7.84 -4.33
N VAL A 163 10.14 -6.57 -4.49
CA VAL A 163 10.41 -5.81 -5.72
C VAL A 163 11.27 -4.60 -5.36
N PRO A 164 12.56 -4.81 -5.07
CA PRO A 164 13.45 -3.71 -4.73
C PRO A 164 13.57 -2.72 -5.89
N ASN A 165 13.77 -1.45 -5.55
CA ASN A 165 14.08 -0.43 -6.54
C ASN A 165 15.32 -0.85 -7.34
N PRO A 166 15.39 -0.62 -8.67
CA PRO A 166 16.50 -1.05 -9.52
C PRO A 166 17.89 -0.70 -9.01
N ARG A 167 18.05 0.40 -8.27
CA ARG A 167 19.33 0.81 -7.67
C ARG A 167 19.84 -0.12 -6.56
N PHE A 168 18.97 -0.97 -6.00
CA PHE A 168 19.32 -1.94 -4.95
C PHE A 168 19.43 -3.37 -5.46
N VAL A 169 19.01 -3.65 -6.71
CA VAL A 169 19.08 -4.99 -7.29
C VAL A 169 20.52 -5.48 -7.35
N GLY A 170 20.78 -6.64 -6.72
CA GLY A 170 22.10 -7.25 -6.62
C GLY A 170 22.99 -6.70 -5.51
N SER A 171 22.58 -5.63 -4.80
CA SER A 171 23.42 -4.94 -3.80
C SER A 171 23.74 -5.80 -2.58
N SER A 172 22.85 -6.71 -2.19
CA SER A 172 23.05 -7.56 -1.02
C SER A 172 23.87 -8.83 -1.29
N GLY A 173 23.92 -9.27 -2.54
CA GLY A 173 24.41 -10.60 -2.90
C GLY A 173 23.54 -11.77 -2.42
N MET A 174 22.37 -11.49 -1.79
CA MET A 174 21.45 -12.48 -1.22
C MET A 174 20.11 -12.56 -1.98
N GLY A 175 20.05 -12.01 -3.20
CA GLY A 175 18.86 -11.96 -4.03
C GLY A 175 17.80 -10.95 -3.56
N PRO A 176 16.61 -10.93 -4.19
CA PRO A 176 15.60 -9.87 -4.00
C PRO A 176 15.19 -9.64 -2.55
N ARG A 177 15.24 -10.66 -1.69
CA ARG A 177 14.91 -10.50 -0.26
C ARG A 177 15.95 -9.66 0.46
N GLY A 178 17.24 -9.94 0.23
CA GLY A 178 18.32 -9.17 0.82
C GLY A 178 18.36 -7.75 0.27
N ASP A 179 18.16 -7.59 -1.03
CA ASP A 179 18.12 -6.28 -1.70
C ASP A 179 16.99 -5.40 -1.14
N ALA A 180 15.80 -5.98 -0.93
CA ALA A 180 14.66 -5.28 -0.34
C ALA A 180 14.86 -4.92 1.15
N ILE A 181 15.75 -5.59 1.87
CA ILE A 181 16.12 -5.23 3.25
C ILE A 181 17.13 -4.08 3.27
N LEU A 182 17.98 -3.98 2.24
CA LEU A 182 18.94 -2.87 2.11
C LEU A 182 18.28 -1.58 1.64
N GLU A 183 17.16 -1.67 0.93
CA GLU A 183 16.35 -0.54 0.49
C GLU A 183 15.69 0.19 1.66
#